data_a64051fa199c42bbf5c77fe0b8e2baba
#
_entry.id   a64051fa199c42bbf5c77fe0b8e2baba
#
_cell.length_a   1.000
_cell.length_b   1.000
_cell.length_c   1.000
_cell.angle_alpha   90.00
_cell.angle_beta   90.00
_cell.angle_gamma   90.00
#
_symmetry.space_group_name_H-M   'P 1'
#
loop_
_entity.id
_entity.type
_entity.pdbx_description
1 polymer ?
#
loop_
_entity_poly.entity_id
_entity_poly.type
_entity_poly.pdbx_seq_one_letter_code
_entity_poly.pdbx_strand_id
1 'polypeptide(L)'
;APPLRALFAPETATATLLLWLCYFFTLLVVYMLINWLPLLLVEQGFQPSQAAGVMFALQMGAASGTLMLGALMDKLRPVTMSLLIYSGMLASLLALGTVSSFNGMLLAGFVAGLFATGGQSVLYALAPLFYSSQIRATGVGTAVAVGRLGAMSGPLLAGKMLALGTGTVGVMAASAPGILVAGLAVFILMSRRSRMQPCADA
;
A
#
# COMPACT_ATOMS: atom_id res chain seq x y z
N ALA A 1 -22.36 24.07 2.05
CA ALA A 1 -22.72 22.73 1.58
C ALA A 1 -22.26 21.69 2.60
N PRO A 2 -22.98 20.59 2.83
CA PRO A 2 -22.50 19.56 3.74
C PRO A 2 -21.14 19.03 3.29
N PRO A 3 -20.18 18.77 4.20
CA PRO A 3 -18.79 18.48 3.85
C PRO A 3 -18.61 17.26 2.94
N LEU A 4 -19.54 16.30 2.99
CA LEU A 4 -19.56 15.15 2.09
C LEU A 4 -19.85 15.53 0.62
N ARG A 5 -20.74 16.48 0.37
CA ARG A 5 -21.02 16.96 -0.99
C ARG A 5 -19.83 17.71 -1.60
N ALA A 6 -19.07 18.41 -0.76
CA ALA A 6 -17.88 19.13 -1.21
C ALA A 6 -16.74 18.19 -1.71
N LEU A 7 -16.72 16.93 -1.25
CA LEU A 7 -15.76 15.93 -1.75
C LEU A 7 -16.02 15.53 -3.21
N PHE A 8 -17.26 15.63 -3.66
CA PHE A 8 -17.68 15.28 -5.02
C PHE A 8 -17.88 16.53 -5.91
N ALA A 9 -17.39 17.68 -5.47
CA ALA A 9 -17.29 18.85 -6.34
C ALA A 9 -16.36 18.56 -7.53
N PRO A 10 -16.58 19.15 -8.71
CA PRO A 10 -15.79 18.88 -9.93
C PRO A 10 -14.28 18.98 -9.73
N GLU A 11 -13.85 19.84 -8.81
CA GLU A 11 -12.43 20.09 -8.50
C GLU A 11 -11.79 18.99 -7.63
N THR A 12 -12.57 18.36 -6.73
CA THR A 12 -12.08 17.43 -5.72
C THR A 12 -12.49 15.99 -5.96
N ALA A 13 -13.55 15.73 -6.73
CA ALA A 13 -14.10 14.40 -6.96
C ALA A 13 -13.07 13.41 -7.51
N THR A 14 -12.28 13.81 -8.49
CA THR A 14 -11.25 12.95 -9.09
C THR A 14 -10.18 12.59 -8.06
N ALA A 15 -9.71 13.55 -7.26
CA ALA A 15 -8.72 13.31 -6.22
C ALA A 15 -9.29 12.38 -5.14
N THR A 16 -10.54 12.57 -4.74
CA THR A 16 -11.23 11.72 -3.76
C THR A 16 -11.32 10.27 -4.24
N LEU A 17 -11.78 10.03 -5.47
CA LEU A 17 -11.92 8.67 -6.03
C LEU A 17 -10.56 7.99 -6.19
N LEU A 18 -9.54 8.69 -6.67
CA LEU A 18 -8.20 8.15 -6.80
C LEU A 18 -7.59 7.80 -5.43
N LEU A 19 -7.77 8.66 -4.41
CA LEU A 19 -7.35 8.38 -3.05
C LEU A 19 -8.08 7.16 -2.48
N TRP A 20 -9.38 7.03 -2.69
CA TRP A 20 -10.14 5.86 -2.24
C TRP A 20 -9.61 4.57 -2.84
N LEU A 21 -9.31 4.55 -4.15
CA LEU A 21 -8.70 3.39 -4.80
C LEU A 21 -7.32 3.07 -4.20
N CYS A 22 -6.48 4.09 -3.99
CA CYS A 22 -5.16 3.91 -3.39
C CYS A 22 -5.26 3.31 -1.98
N TYR A 23 -6.11 3.88 -1.14
CA TYR A 23 -6.30 3.40 0.23
C TYR A 23 -6.87 1.99 0.27
N PHE A 24 -7.88 1.71 -0.56
CA PHE A 24 -8.51 0.39 -0.62
C PHE A 24 -7.49 -0.69 -0.95
N PHE A 25 -6.78 -0.56 -2.07
CA PHE A 25 -5.86 -1.60 -2.52
C PHE A 25 -4.56 -1.67 -1.70
N THR A 26 -4.04 -0.54 -1.24
CA THR A 26 -2.84 -0.54 -0.37
C THR A 26 -3.14 -1.24 0.96
N LEU A 27 -4.25 -0.91 1.62
CA LEU A 27 -4.63 -1.56 2.87
C LEU A 27 -5.03 -3.03 2.66
N LEU A 28 -5.67 -3.37 1.56
CA LEU A 28 -5.95 -4.76 1.19
C LEU A 28 -4.67 -5.59 1.22
N VAL A 29 -3.63 -5.14 0.54
CA VAL A 29 -2.35 -5.87 0.46
C VAL A 29 -1.64 -5.91 1.82
N VAL A 30 -1.54 -4.78 2.51
CA VAL A 30 -0.88 -4.71 3.82
C VAL A 30 -1.53 -5.67 4.82
N TYR A 31 -2.84 -5.64 4.94
CA TYR A 31 -3.56 -6.49 5.90
C TYR A 31 -3.63 -7.95 5.46
N MET A 32 -3.62 -8.23 4.17
CA MET A 32 -3.44 -9.58 3.66
C MET A 32 -2.08 -10.14 4.10
N LEU A 33 -0.99 -9.40 3.90
CA LEU A 33 0.34 -9.83 4.33
C LEU A 33 0.41 -10.05 5.85
N ILE A 34 -0.08 -9.10 6.65
CA ILE A 34 0.00 -9.21 8.11
C ILE A 34 -0.77 -10.43 8.63
N ASN A 35 -1.93 -10.73 8.06
CA ASN A 35 -2.80 -11.79 8.58
C ASN A 35 -2.49 -13.17 8.01
N TRP A 36 -2.05 -13.27 6.76
CA TRP A 36 -1.93 -14.55 6.07
C TRP A 36 -0.50 -14.99 5.79
N LEU A 37 0.47 -14.07 5.76
CA LEU A 37 1.86 -14.42 5.48
C LEU A 37 2.41 -15.52 6.39
N PRO A 38 2.16 -15.53 7.72
CA PRO A 38 2.65 -16.60 8.57
C PRO A 38 2.15 -17.98 8.15
N LEU A 39 0.86 -18.10 7.82
CA LEU A 39 0.27 -19.35 7.37
C LEU A 39 0.82 -19.77 6.01
N LEU A 40 0.93 -18.83 5.08
CA LEU A 40 1.47 -19.08 3.75
C LEU A 40 2.92 -19.59 3.79
N LEU A 41 3.72 -19.09 4.72
CA LEU A 41 5.10 -19.54 4.90
C LEU A 41 5.15 -20.98 5.44
N VAL A 42 4.27 -21.33 6.39
CA VAL A 42 4.16 -22.70 6.90
C VAL A 42 3.70 -23.66 5.81
N GLU A 43 2.75 -23.26 4.95
CA GLU A 43 2.34 -24.05 3.80
C GLU A 43 3.46 -24.25 2.76
N GLN A 44 4.40 -23.30 2.64
CA GLN A 44 5.61 -23.45 1.83
C GLN A 44 6.66 -24.39 2.45
N GLY A 45 6.42 -24.91 3.65
CA GLY A 45 7.31 -25.84 4.34
C GLY A 45 8.28 -25.18 5.32
N PHE A 46 8.15 -23.89 5.62
CA PHE A 46 8.93 -23.24 6.67
C PHE A 46 8.41 -23.63 8.06
N GLN A 47 9.32 -23.77 9.01
CA GLN A 47 8.93 -24.00 10.41
C GLN A 47 8.20 -22.76 10.98
N PRO A 48 7.29 -22.93 11.95
CA PRO A 48 6.60 -21.80 12.59
C PRO A 48 7.54 -20.75 13.19
N SER A 49 8.70 -21.17 13.71
CA SER A 49 9.73 -20.27 14.22
C SER A 49 10.38 -19.44 13.11
N GLN A 50 10.56 -20.01 11.92
CA GLN A 50 11.07 -19.32 10.74
C GLN A 50 10.04 -18.34 10.22
N ALA A 51 8.76 -18.71 10.16
CA ALA A 51 7.67 -17.83 9.78
C ALA A 51 7.58 -16.63 10.74
N ALA A 52 7.73 -16.84 12.05
CA ALA A 52 7.79 -15.76 13.03
C ALA A 52 9.01 -14.82 12.79
N GLY A 53 10.16 -15.36 12.41
CA GLY A 53 11.35 -14.58 12.03
C GLY A 53 11.09 -13.69 10.82
N VAL A 54 10.41 -14.20 9.79
CA VAL A 54 10.03 -13.42 8.60
C VAL A 54 9.04 -12.31 8.97
N MET A 55 8.07 -12.59 9.85
CA MET A 55 7.15 -11.57 10.36
C MET A 55 7.86 -10.49 11.16
N PHE A 56 8.85 -10.86 11.97
CA PHE A 56 9.69 -9.88 12.66
C PHE A 56 10.47 -9.01 11.66
N ALA A 57 11.08 -9.61 10.63
CA ALA A 57 11.77 -8.88 9.57
C ALA A 57 10.82 -7.90 8.83
N LEU A 58 9.57 -8.32 8.57
CA LEU A 58 8.54 -7.48 7.97
C LEU A 58 8.24 -6.25 8.85
N GLN A 59 8.09 -6.43 10.16
CA GLN A 59 7.82 -5.33 11.08
C GLN A 59 9.02 -4.39 11.23
N MET A 60 10.24 -4.91 11.23
CA MET A 60 11.47 -4.10 11.17
C MET A 60 11.56 -3.31 9.86
N GLY A 61 11.20 -3.94 8.74
CA GLY A 61 11.06 -3.27 7.44
C GLY A 61 10.00 -2.15 7.48
N ALA A 62 8.86 -2.41 8.12
CA ALA A 62 7.79 -1.42 8.28
C ALA A 62 8.25 -0.19 9.07
N ALA A 63 8.95 -0.39 10.19
CA ALA A 63 9.46 0.70 11.01
C ALA A 63 10.53 1.52 10.27
N SER A 64 11.52 0.84 9.68
CA SER A 64 12.57 1.51 8.89
C SER A 64 12.00 2.19 7.64
N GLY A 65 11.04 1.55 6.97
CA GLY A 65 10.35 2.09 5.79
C GLY A 65 9.59 3.38 6.10
N THR A 66 8.87 3.43 7.20
CA THR A 66 8.15 4.64 7.62
C THR A 66 9.11 5.82 7.81
N LEU A 67 10.26 5.58 8.45
CA LEU A 67 11.28 6.63 8.67
C LEU A 67 11.99 7.01 7.37
N MET A 68 12.45 6.02 6.60
CA MET A 68 13.23 6.25 5.38
C MET A 68 12.39 6.89 4.28
N LEU A 69 11.20 6.33 4.02
CA LEU A 69 10.30 6.85 2.98
C LEU A 69 9.71 8.20 3.41
N GLY A 70 9.45 8.40 4.71
CA GLY A 70 9.05 9.70 5.25
C GLY A 70 10.11 10.77 5.00
N ALA A 71 11.37 10.51 5.34
CA ALA A 71 12.48 11.43 5.09
C ALA A 71 12.75 11.64 3.58
N LEU A 72 12.51 10.62 2.77
CA LEU A 72 12.70 10.69 1.33
C LEU A 72 11.58 11.47 0.62
N MET A 73 10.39 11.52 1.22
CA MET A 73 9.24 12.29 0.72
C MET A 73 9.55 13.80 0.61
N ASP A 74 10.40 14.30 1.50
CA ASP A 74 10.82 15.72 1.48
C ASP A 74 11.84 16.03 0.36
N LYS A 75 12.54 15.00 -0.14
CA LYS A 75 13.63 15.15 -1.12
C LYS A 75 13.24 14.76 -2.54
N LEU A 76 12.31 13.84 -2.69
CA LEU A 76 11.90 13.31 -3.99
C LEU A 76 10.60 13.94 -4.48
N ARG A 77 10.48 14.01 -5.80
CA ARG A 77 9.22 14.41 -6.44
C ARG A 77 8.13 13.38 -6.09
N PRO A 78 6.89 13.82 -5.79
CA PRO A 78 5.81 12.90 -5.41
C PRO A 78 5.56 11.77 -6.42
N VAL A 79 5.75 12.03 -7.72
CA VAL A 79 5.62 11.02 -8.78
C VAL A 79 6.70 9.94 -8.65
N THR A 80 7.96 10.34 -8.44
CA THR A 80 9.08 9.38 -8.25
C THR A 80 8.85 8.55 -6.99
N MET A 81 8.34 9.17 -5.94
CA MET A 81 8.03 8.51 -4.68
C MET A 81 6.95 7.43 -4.85
N SER A 82 5.88 7.75 -5.59
CA SER A 82 4.82 6.77 -5.86
C SER A 82 5.32 5.58 -6.68
N LEU A 83 6.11 5.82 -7.73
CA LEU A 83 6.71 4.76 -8.53
C LEU A 83 7.63 3.87 -7.69
N LEU A 84 8.47 4.46 -6.84
CA LEU A 84 9.37 3.73 -5.94
C LEU A 84 8.59 2.80 -5.00
N ILE A 85 7.55 3.32 -4.35
CA ILE A 85 6.75 2.58 -3.37
C ILE A 85 6.02 1.40 -4.04
N TYR A 86 5.29 1.66 -5.11
CA TYR A 86 4.45 0.62 -5.71
C TYR A 86 5.25 -0.40 -6.52
N SER A 87 6.35 0.00 -7.17
CA SER A 87 7.28 -0.96 -7.80
C SER A 87 8.00 -1.83 -6.75
N GLY A 88 8.43 -1.25 -5.64
CA GLY A 88 9.02 -1.97 -4.52
C GLY A 88 8.03 -2.94 -3.86
N MET A 89 6.77 -2.52 -3.69
CA MET A 89 5.70 -3.38 -3.18
C MET A 89 5.46 -4.57 -4.12
N LEU A 90 5.36 -4.34 -5.43
CA LEU A 90 5.17 -5.41 -6.40
C LEU A 90 6.35 -6.38 -6.44
N ALA A 91 7.58 -5.86 -6.45
CA ALA A 91 8.79 -6.68 -6.43
C ALA A 91 8.88 -7.53 -5.16
N SER A 92 8.53 -6.98 -3.99
CA SER A 92 8.53 -7.72 -2.73
C SER A 92 7.50 -8.85 -2.69
N LEU A 93 6.31 -8.63 -3.26
CA LEU A 93 5.29 -9.69 -3.37
C LEU A 93 5.74 -10.81 -4.31
N LEU A 94 6.37 -10.48 -5.44
CA LEU A 94 6.94 -11.48 -6.34
C LEU A 94 8.04 -12.29 -5.63
N ALA A 95 8.90 -11.62 -4.87
CA ALA A 95 9.94 -12.29 -4.09
C ALA A 95 9.35 -13.24 -3.03
N LEU A 96 8.32 -12.80 -2.27
CA LEU A 96 7.63 -13.64 -1.29
C LEU A 96 6.96 -14.87 -1.91
N GLY A 97 6.51 -14.77 -3.16
CA GLY A 97 5.89 -15.88 -3.89
C GLY A 97 6.89 -16.86 -4.54
N THR A 98 8.13 -16.45 -4.77
CA THR A 98 9.10 -17.22 -5.58
C THR A 98 10.34 -17.69 -4.81
N VAL A 99 10.73 -16.98 -3.76
CA VAL A 99 11.92 -17.33 -2.96
C VAL A 99 11.60 -18.50 -2.04
N SER A 100 12.49 -19.52 -2.03
CA SER A 100 12.36 -20.71 -1.19
C SER A 100 13.41 -20.80 -0.08
N SER A 101 14.45 -19.96 -0.11
CA SER A 101 15.48 -19.95 0.95
C SER A 101 15.07 -19.09 2.13
N PHE A 102 15.37 -19.54 3.36
CA PHE A 102 15.01 -18.80 4.57
C PHE A 102 15.61 -17.39 4.63
N ASN A 103 16.89 -17.24 4.31
CA ASN A 103 17.54 -15.92 4.29
C ASN A 103 16.95 -14.99 3.22
N GLY A 104 16.63 -15.53 2.05
CA GLY A 104 15.95 -14.78 1.00
C GLY A 104 14.53 -14.36 1.45
N MET A 105 13.82 -15.22 2.18
CA MET A 105 12.49 -14.93 2.68
C MET A 105 12.52 -13.87 3.80
N LEU A 106 13.55 -13.85 4.66
CA LEU A 106 13.77 -12.77 5.63
C LEU A 106 13.95 -11.42 4.93
N LEU A 107 14.77 -11.39 3.88
CA LEU A 107 15.00 -10.19 3.09
C LEU A 107 13.73 -9.75 2.35
N ALA A 108 13.02 -10.68 1.73
CA ALA A 108 11.76 -10.38 1.03
C ALA A 108 10.69 -9.85 2.00
N GLY A 109 10.59 -10.42 3.21
CA GLY A 109 9.71 -9.94 4.27
C GLY A 109 10.08 -8.52 4.73
N PHE A 110 11.37 -8.24 4.95
CA PHE A 110 11.84 -6.90 5.31
C PHE A 110 11.49 -5.88 4.22
N VAL A 111 11.78 -6.19 2.95
CA VAL A 111 11.47 -5.31 1.82
C VAL A 111 9.95 -5.11 1.66
N ALA A 112 9.17 -6.17 1.86
CA ALA A 112 7.71 -6.07 1.84
C ALA A 112 7.19 -5.13 2.93
N GLY A 113 7.70 -5.23 4.15
CA GLY A 113 7.37 -4.32 5.25
C GLY A 113 7.74 -2.87 4.93
N LEU A 114 8.94 -2.66 4.39
CA LEU A 114 9.45 -1.36 4.02
C LEU A 114 8.55 -0.65 3.00
N PHE A 115 8.17 -1.33 1.94
CA PHE A 115 7.36 -0.71 0.88
C PHE A 115 5.85 -0.78 1.14
N ALA A 116 5.32 -1.87 1.68
CA ALA A 116 3.88 -1.99 1.92
C ALA A 116 3.44 -1.11 3.09
N THR A 117 3.99 -1.32 4.28
CA THR A 117 3.61 -0.55 5.47
C THR A 117 4.22 0.85 5.47
N GLY A 118 5.47 0.99 5.05
CA GLY A 118 6.11 2.29 4.87
C GLY A 118 5.40 3.13 3.80
N GLY A 119 5.01 2.52 2.68
CA GLY A 119 4.21 3.15 1.63
C GLY A 119 2.83 3.58 2.10
N GLN A 120 2.19 2.78 2.94
CA GLN A 120 0.92 3.16 3.59
C GLN A 120 1.09 4.43 4.44
N SER A 121 2.18 4.53 5.20
CA SER A 121 2.46 5.72 6.04
C SER A 121 2.64 6.98 5.18
N VAL A 122 3.33 6.86 4.04
CA VAL A 122 3.47 7.95 3.07
C VAL A 122 2.12 8.34 2.48
N LEU A 123 1.27 7.38 2.15
CA LEU A 123 -0.08 7.63 1.64
C LEU A 123 -0.93 8.42 2.64
N TYR A 124 -0.83 8.09 3.94
CA TYR A 124 -1.49 8.85 5.01
C TYR A 124 -0.98 10.28 5.11
N ALA A 125 0.31 10.50 4.91
CA ALA A 125 0.91 11.84 4.93
C ALA A 125 0.53 12.67 3.69
N LEU A 126 0.33 12.04 2.53
CA LEU A 126 -0.02 12.70 1.28
C LEU A 126 -1.50 13.08 1.19
N ALA A 127 -2.40 12.27 1.73
CA ALA A 127 -3.86 12.48 1.58
C ALA A 127 -4.35 13.88 2.01
N PRO A 128 -3.89 14.46 3.15
CA PRO A 128 -4.31 15.79 3.57
C PRO A 128 -3.99 16.91 2.58
N LEU A 129 -2.99 16.70 1.72
CA LEU A 129 -2.50 17.70 0.77
C LEU A 129 -3.45 17.95 -0.42
N PHE A 130 -4.44 17.07 -0.61
CA PHE A 130 -5.42 17.17 -1.70
C PHE A 130 -6.71 17.87 -1.32
N TYR A 131 -6.86 18.24 -0.04
CA TYR A 131 -8.08 18.85 0.48
C TYR A 131 -7.81 20.21 1.12
N SER A 132 -8.71 21.15 0.90
CA SER A 132 -8.71 22.42 1.64
C SER A 132 -8.93 22.18 3.14
N SER A 133 -8.51 23.11 3.98
CA SER A 133 -8.62 23.01 5.45
C SER A 133 -10.04 22.70 5.94
N GLN A 134 -11.06 23.19 5.24
CA GLN A 134 -12.46 23.03 5.62
C GLN A 134 -12.99 21.60 5.44
N ILE A 135 -12.50 20.85 4.44
CA ILE A 135 -12.98 19.50 4.10
C ILE A 135 -11.93 18.42 4.34
N ARG A 136 -10.72 18.80 4.77
CA ARG A 136 -9.57 17.89 4.94
C ARG A 136 -9.88 16.71 5.86
N ALA A 137 -10.46 16.97 7.01
CA ALA A 137 -10.81 15.93 7.98
C ALA A 137 -11.80 14.92 7.39
N THR A 138 -12.82 15.40 6.70
CA THR A 138 -13.82 14.55 6.03
C THR A 138 -13.21 13.78 4.87
N GLY A 139 -12.38 14.42 4.05
CA GLY A 139 -11.72 13.79 2.90
C GLY A 139 -10.76 12.66 3.32
N VAL A 140 -9.90 12.92 4.29
CA VAL A 140 -9.00 11.90 4.84
C VAL A 140 -9.77 10.80 5.57
N GLY A 141 -10.75 11.18 6.40
CA GLY A 141 -11.58 10.22 7.14
C GLY A 141 -12.32 9.25 6.23
N THR A 142 -12.92 9.72 5.14
CA THR A 142 -13.60 8.86 4.16
C THR A 142 -12.62 7.96 3.40
N ALA A 143 -11.43 8.46 3.01
CA ALA A 143 -10.39 7.66 2.39
C ALA A 143 -9.93 6.53 3.33
N VAL A 144 -9.69 6.82 4.61
CA VAL A 144 -9.35 5.80 5.62
C VAL A 144 -10.49 4.80 5.79
N ALA A 145 -11.75 5.23 5.82
CA ALA A 145 -12.91 4.33 5.93
C ALA A 145 -12.97 3.35 4.75
N VAL A 146 -12.80 3.83 3.51
CA VAL A 146 -12.72 2.98 2.32
C VAL A 146 -11.51 2.04 2.39
N GLY A 147 -10.37 2.52 2.87
CA GLY A 147 -9.19 1.69 3.12
C GLY A 147 -9.45 0.56 4.11
N ARG A 148 -10.26 0.77 5.16
CA ARG A 148 -10.68 -0.28 6.09
C ARG A 148 -11.50 -1.38 5.43
N LEU A 149 -12.34 -1.02 4.45
CA LEU A 149 -13.03 -2.03 3.62
C LEU A 149 -12.03 -2.87 2.82
N GLY A 150 -10.97 -2.25 2.28
CA GLY A 150 -9.85 -2.96 1.66
C GLY A 150 -9.14 -3.90 2.63
N ALA A 151 -8.85 -3.42 3.84
CA ALA A 151 -8.23 -4.22 4.90
C ALA A 151 -9.05 -5.47 5.29
N MET A 152 -10.37 -5.37 5.27
CA MET A 152 -11.27 -6.51 5.48
C MET A 152 -11.31 -7.46 4.27
N SER A 153 -11.24 -6.92 3.08
CA SER A 153 -11.30 -7.70 1.83
C SER A 153 -10.03 -8.51 1.57
N GLY A 154 -8.86 -8.03 2.01
CA GLY A 154 -7.57 -8.69 1.82
C GLY A 154 -7.53 -10.12 2.38
N PRO A 155 -7.78 -10.33 3.68
CA PRO A 155 -7.87 -11.66 4.27
C PRO A 155 -8.92 -12.57 3.62
N LEU A 156 -10.08 -12.02 3.23
CA LEU A 156 -11.12 -12.79 2.53
C LEU A 156 -10.64 -13.27 1.15
N LEU A 157 -9.94 -12.42 0.41
CA LEU A 157 -9.34 -12.77 -0.88
C LEU A 157 -8.32 -13.90 -0.71
N ALA A 158 -7.41 -13.77 0.26
CA ALA A 158 -6.40 -14.79 0.54
C ALA A 158 -7.03 -16.13 0.91
N GLY A 159 -8.01 -16.13 1.81
CA GLY A 159 -8.73 -17.34 2.21
C GLY A 159 -9.42 -18.03 1.04
N LYS A 160 -10.06 -17.26 0.15
CA LYS A 160 -10.68 -17.80 -1.06
C LYS A 160 -9.66 -18.40 -2.04
N MET A 161 -8.52 -17.75 -2.23
CA MET A 161 -7.45 -18.24 -3.10
C MET A 161 -6.86 -19.55 -2.55
N LEU A 162 -6.64 -19.64 -1.24
CA LEU A 162 -6.18 -20.88 -0.60
C LEU A 162 -7.21 -22.01 -0.72
N ALA A 163 -8.50 -21.72 -0.52
CA ALA A 163 -9.58 -22.70 -0.70
C ALA A 163 -9.67 -23.24 -2.15
N LEU A 164 -9.21 -22.45 -3.13
CA LEU A 164 -9.10 -22.88 -4.53
C LEU A 164 -7.80 -23.65 -4.82
N GLY A 165 -6.95 -23.89 -3.83
CA GLY A 165 -5.70 -24.64 -3.97
C GLY A 165 -4.59 -23.90 -4.74
N THR A 166 -4.66 -22.58 -4.87
CA THR A 166 -3.67 -21.80 -5.64
C THR A 166 -2.34 -21.57 -4.90
N GLY A 167 -2.30 -21.90 -3.61
CA GLY A 167 -1.12 -21.74 -2.76
C GLY A 167 -0.67 -20.29 -2.61
N THR A 168 0.53 -20.09 -2.07
CA THR A 168 1.10 -18.77 -1.81
C THR A 168 1.28 -17.93 -3.07
N VAL A 169 1.74 -18.56 -4.15
CA VAL A 169 1.94 -17.88 -5.45
C VAL A 169 0.63 -17.30 -5.97
N GLY A 170 -0.47 -18.06 -5.86
CA GLY A 170 -1.80 -17.60 -6.29
C GLY A 170 -2.30 -16.42 -5.46
N VAL A 171 -2.09 -16.44 -4.14
CA VAL A 171 -2.46 -15.33 -3.24
C VAL A 171 -1.67 -14.05 -3.59
N MET A 172 -0.36 -14.18 -3.78
CA MET A 172 0.50 -13.04 -4.14
C MET A 172 0.15 -12.49 -5.54
N ALA A 173 -0.07 -13.39 -6.51
CA ALA A 173 -0.46 -13.01 -7.88
C ALA A 173 -1.83 -12.32 -7.90
N ALA A 174 -2.80 -12.76 -7.10
CA ALA A 174 -4.12 -12.13 -7.01
C ALA A 174 -4.08 -10.70 -6.45
N SER A 175 -3.03 -10.36 -5.72
CA SER A 175 -2.83 -9.02 -5.15
C SER A 175 -2.18 -8.04 -6.14
N ALA A 176 -1.45 -8.55 -7.13
CA ALA A 176 -0.71 -7.73 -8.10
C ALA A 176 -1.60 -6.74 -8.89
N PRO A 177 -2.78 -7.11 -9.42
CA PRO A 177 -3.66 -6.15 -10.09
C PRO A 177 -4.07 -4.99 -9.20
N GLY A 178 -4.35 -5.24 -7.91
CA GLY A 178 -4.69 -4.21 -6.94
C GLY A 178 -3.55 -3.21 -6.73
N ILE A 179 -2.31 -3.68 -6.65
CA ILE A 179 -1.12 -2.81 -6.53
C ILE A 179 -0.93 -1.97 -7.79
N LEU A 180 -1.13 -2.56 -8.97
CA LEU A 180 -1.03 -1.82 -10.24
C LEU A 180 -2.09 -0.72 -10.33
N VAL A 181 -3.33 -1.01 -9.93
CA VAL A 181 -4.42 -0.02 -9.88
C VAL A 181 -4.08 1.09 -8.87
N ALA A 182 -3.63 0.75 -7.68
CA ALA A 182 -3.24 1.73 -6.67
C ALA A 182 -2.06 2.60 -7.15
N GLY A 183 -1.03 1.98 -7.71
CA GLY A 183 0.14 2.67 -8.26
C GLY A 183 -0.24 3.63 -9.39
N LEU A 184 -1.08 3.20 -10.32
CA LEU A 184 -1.59 4.04 -11.40
C LEU A 184 -2.44 5.21 -10.87
N ALA A 185 -3.29 4.95 -9.89
CA ALA A 185 -4.13 5.97 -9.27
C ALA A 185 -3.27 7.04 -8.56
N VAL A 186 -2.26 6.64 -7.79
CA VAL A 186 -1.32 7.61 -7.17
C VAL A 186 -0.51 8.34 -8.23
N PHE A 187 -0.04 7.66 -9.25
CA PHE A 187 0.70 8.28 -10.35
C PHE A 187 -0.12 9.38 -11.04
N ILE A 188 -1.37 9.09 -11.39
CA ILE A 188 -2.29 10.08 -12.00
C ILE A 188 -2.52 11.26 -11.05
N LEU A 189 -2.76 10.97 -9.76
CA LEU A 189 -3.02 11.96 -8.74
C LEU A 189 -1.83 12.94 -8.58
N MET A 190 -0.61 12.39 -8.50
CA MET A 190 0.61 13.18 -8.34
C MET A 190 0.97 13.95 -9.61
N SER A 191 0.77 13.35 -10.79
CA SER A 191 1.02 14.02 -12.08
C SER A 191 0.10 15.23 -12.30
N ARG A 192 -1.15 15.14 -11.84
CA ARG A 192 -2.09 16.26 -11.88
C ARG A 192 -1.66 17.40 -10.96
N ARG A 193 -1.21 17.07 -9.75
CA ARG A 193 -0.74 18.05 -8.78
C ARG A 193 0.50 18.81 -9.28
N SER A 194 1.47 18.11 -9.87
CA SER A 194 2.69 18.73 -10.40
C SER A 194 2.40 19.70 -11.56
N ARG A 195 1.28 19.53 -12.27
CA ARG A 195 0.84 20.43 -13.33
C ARG A 195 0.11 21.68 -12.81
N MET A 196 -0.46 21.61 -11.60
CA MET A 196 -1.19 22.72 -10.98
C MET A 196 -0.30 23.64 -10.14
N GLN A 197 0.98 23.32 -9.95
CA GLN A 197 1.97 24.15 -9.25
C GLN A 197 3.14 24.61 -10.14
N PRO A 198 2.93 25.25 -11.29
CA PRO A 198 4.04 25.79 -12.11
C PRO A 198 4.56 27.16 -11.67
N CYS A 199 3.96 27.85 -10.71
CA CYS A 199 4.21 29.27 -10.45
C CYS A 199 4.48 29.66 -8.99
N ALA A 200 4.95 28.75 -8.14
CA ALA A 200 5.25 29.10 -6.75
C ALA A 200 6.74 29.31 -6.44
N ASP A 201 7.64 29.03 -7.42
CA ASP A 201 9.10 29.14 -7.27
C ASP A 201 9.73 30.07 -8.35
N ALA A 202 9.07 31.17 -8.72
CA ALA A 202 9.63 32.21 -9.55
C ALA A 202 9.73 33.54 -8.79
#